data_2b3d6186d8d8d503483057e2d0cfb40c
#
_entry.id   2b3d6186d8d8d503483057e2d0cfb40c
#
_cell.length_a   1.000
_cell.length_b   1.000
_cell.length_c   1.000
_cell.angle_alpha   90.00
_cell.angle_beta   90.00
_cell.angle_gamma   90.00
#
_symmetry.space_group_name_H-M   'P 1'
#
loop_
_entity.id
_entity.type
_entity.pdbx_description
1 polymer ?
#
loop_
_entity_poly.entity_id
_entity_poly.type
_entity_poly.pdbx_seq_one_letter_code
_entity_poly.pdbx_strand_id
1 'polypeptide(L)'
;MALKELTFILVVCSWIVCTNGDEFFTSTDKMSQLFEEEEFLLKTFSLYIDAEEENVKIMKRLLLLLQLGLYLDPVDPEKIKDPVAAYKLLRRVRAEWKNIVDYTQQSLYQLYQTVLTYAQIPQPEDLDGAASGLIRLQEIYKLYPHNITKEISLNADEAYHVGFVAYNEHKFQHAFLWFLYSLDRLTQYSNTTKEKLLLYLSLSAYRFGSLPVAIYFGQQLLNLDPTNDEVKVLLGLYRRLRLQRTSNPDIFRLNNESSKYETLCRGEVDERTSKRQRALSCRYSTGGGNPRLIYAPVKEEVEWDEPGIIRYHDIISDREIEILTNISRPLLSRSLTTGGVSKNRTSQGVFLKEDNIVVARISQRIADITGLSTKSAENLFVQNYGIGGRYEPHYDELDDENGRIATFLIYMSDVEIGGATVFPQVDVALKPKKGSAVFWYNLHKNGNVDLNTKHAGCPVLRGNKWVANKWIHEFGQEFRRRCSLSYWE
;
A
#
# COMPACT_ATOMS: atom_id res chain seq x y z
N MET A 1 20.37 -20.98 -27.03
CA MET A 1 19.28 -20.03 -27.18
C MET A 1 18.86 -19.49 -25.81
N ALA A 2 18.56 -20.34 -24.85
CA ALA A 2 18.19 -19.95 -23.48
C ALA A 2 19.22 -19.05 -22.74
N LEU A 3 20.52 -19.29 -22.91
CA LEU A 3 21.57 -18.49 -22.27
C LEU A 3 21.62 -17.05 -22.78
N LYS A 4 21.34 -16.81 -24.07
CA LYS A 4 21.26 -15.44 -24.63
C LYS A 4 20.01 -14.70 -24.17
N GLU A 5 18.90 -15.41 -24.00
CA GLU A 5 17.64 -14.85 -23.47
C GLU A 5 17.77 -14.52 -21.99
N LEU A 6 18.42 -15.38 -21.19
CA LEU A 6 18.72 -15.09 -19.77
C LEU A 6 19.68 -13.89 -19.61
N THR A 7 20.69 -13.75 -20.49
CA THR A 7 21.60 -12.61 -20.47
C THR A 7 20.88 -11.30 -20.85
N PHE A 8 19.95 -11.35 -21.79
CA PHE A 8 19.12 -10.22 -22.18
C PHE A 8 18.18 -9.78 -21.02
N ILE A 9 17.60 -10.75 -20.33
CA ILE A 9 16.78 -10.54 -19.13
C ILE A 9 17.56 -9.83 -18.02
N LEU A 10 18.81 -10.23 -17.77
CA LEU A 10 19.70 -9.59 -16.80
C LEU A 10 20.03 -8.13 -17.14
N VAL A 11 20.22 -7.84 -18.42
CA VAL A 11 20.46 -6.47 -18.89
C VAL A 11 19.22 -5.59 -18.67
N VAL A 12 18.02 -6.13 -18.86
CA VAL A 12 16.76 -5.42 -18.59
C VAL A 12 16.56 -5.21 -17.08
N CYS A 13 16.87 -6.21 -16.24
CA CYS A 13 16.80 -6.08 -14.77
C CYS A 13 17.76 -5.02 -14.19
N SER A 14 18.91 -4.77 -14.83
CA SER A 14 19.86 -3.74 -14.37
C SER A 14 19.34 -2.29 -14.50
N TRP A 15 18.24 -2.09 -15.21
CA TRP A 15 17.57 -0.80 -15.36
C TRP A 15 16.47 -0.57 -14.32
N ILE A 16 16.08 -1.60 -13.57
CA ILE A 16 15.13 -1.49 -12.46
C ILE A 16 15.96 -1.09 -11.22
N VAL A 17 15.96 0.19 -10.92
CA VAL A 17 16.62 0.74 -9.73
C VAL A 17 15.94 0.16 -8.49
N CYS A 18 16.64 -0.71 -7.77
CA CYS A 18 16.22 -1.18 -6.45
C CYS A 18 16.14 0.02 -5.49
N THR A 19 14.95 0.47 -5.18
CA THR A 19 14.70 1.35 -4.04
C THR A 19 14.45 0.45 -2.83
N ASN A 20 15.40 0.45 -1.88
CA ASN A 20 15.28 -0.26 -0.63
C ASN A 20 14.06 0.25 0.16
N GLY A 21 13.16 -0.66 0.55
CA GLY A 21 12.15 -0.41 1.57
C GLY A 21 10.79 0.07 1.08
N ASP A 22 10.42 -0.19 -0.16
CA ASP A 22 9.08 0.15 -0.67
C ASP A 22 8.03 -0.81 -0.11
N GLU A 23 7.22 -0.30 0.83
CA GLU A 23 6.06 -1.03 1.36
C GLU A 23 4.98 -1.15 0.29
N PHE A 24 4.86 -2.29 -0.38
CA PHE A 24 3.91 -2.54 -1.49
C PHE A 24 2.46 -2.18 -1.13
N PHE A 25 2.02 -2.54 0.08
CA PHE A 25 0.65 -2.30 0.54
C PHE A 25 0.27 -0.81 0.60
N THR A 26 1.23 0.10 0.56
CA THR A 26 1.01 1.54 0.69
C THR A 26 0.64 2.23 -0.62
N SER A 27 0.68 1.49 -1.74
CA SER A 27 0.31 1.99 -3.07
C SER A 27 -0.40 0.90 -3.89
N THR A 28 -1.61 1.19 -4.38
CA THR A 28 -2.34 0.29 -5.28
C THR A 28 -1.61 0.10 -6.60
N ASP A 29 -0.89 1.10 -7.06
CA ASP A 29 -0.10 1.02 -8.29
C ASP A 29 1.10 0.09 -8.12
N LYS A 30 1.79 0.12 -6.96
CA LYS A 30 2.87 -0.84 -6.63
C LYS A 30 2.34 -2.27 -6.53
N MET A 31 1.16 -2.48 -5.96
CA MET A 31 0.51 -3.80 -5.95
C MET A 31 0.21 -4.32 -7.35
N SER A 32 -0.14 -3.44 -8.30
CA SER A 32 -0.35 -3.83 -9.69
C SER A 32 0.97 -4.22 -10.38
N GLN A 33 2.06 -3.52 -10.10
CA GLN A 33 3.40 -3.86 -10.60
C GLN A 33 3.89 -5.22 -10.08
N LEU A 34 3.57 -5.57 -8.83
CA LEU A 34 3.94 -6.87 -8.25
C LEU A 34 3.39 -8.05 -9.07
N PHE A 35 2.20 -7.92 -9.66
CA PHE A 35 1.64 -8.95 -10.54
C PHE A 35 2.48 -9.14 -11.81
N GLU A 36 2.97 -8.06 -12.41
CA GLU A 36 3.86 -8.13 -13.59
C GLU A 36 5.21 -8.74 -13.21
N GLU A 37 5.73 -8.45 -12.03
CA GLU A 37 6.97 -9.05 -11.51
C GLU A 37 6.82 -10.56 -11.25
N GLU A 38 5.68 -11.00 -10.70
CA GLU A 38 5.40 -12.43 -10.50
C GLU A 38 5.37 -13.18 -11.83
N GLU A 39 4.72 -12.65 -12.86
CA GLU A 39 4.69 -13.25 -14.20
C GLU A 39 6.11 -13.35 -14.80
N PHE A 40 6.93 -12.30 -14.64
CA PHE A 40 8.32 -12.29 -15.05
C PHE A 40 9.16 -13.36 -14.32
N LEU A 41 8.99 -13.49 -12.99
CA LEU A 41 9.69 -14.51 -12.19
C LEU A 41 9.31 -15.92 -12.60
N LEU A 42 8.03 -16.20 -12.84
CA LEU A 42 7.56 -17.50 -13.32
C LEU A 42 8.19 -17.88 -14.66
N LYS A 43 8.21 -16.94 -15.60
CA LYS A 43 8.85 -17.15 -16.91
C LYS A 43 10.35 -17.41 -16.78
N THR A 44 11.03 -16.64 -15.94
CA THR A 44 12.47 -16.79 -15.70
C THR A 44 12.79 -18.12 -15.04
N PHE A 45 11.97 -18.56 -14.09
CA PHE A 45 12.13 -19.86 -13.44
C PHE A 45 11.89 -21.02 -14.41
N SER A 46 10.92 -20.92 -15.31
CA SER A 46 10.72 -21.91 -16.38
C SER A 46 11.93 -22.01 -17.28
N LEU A 47 12.50 -20.88 -17.73
CA LEU A 47 13.72 -20.87 -18.56
C LEU A 47 14.93 -21.45 -17.82
N TYR A 48 15.04 -21.25 -16.52
CA TYR A 48 16.07 -21.85 -15.69
C TYR A 48 15.93 -23.39 -15.63
N ILE A 49 14.70 -23.89 -15.43
CA ILE A 49 14.41 -25.33 -15.42
C ILE A 49 14.79 -25.97 -16.77
N ASP A 50 14.34 -25.37 -17.89
CA ASP A 50 14.65 -25.86 -19.24
C ASP A 50 16.17 -25.92 -19.50
N ALA A 51 16.89 -24.90 -19.02
CA ALA A 51 18.33 -24.83 -19.13
C ALA A 51 19.05 -25.89 -18.27
N GLU A 52 18.57 -26.14 -17.05
CA GLU A 52 19.11 -27.20 -16.18
C GLU A 52 18.80 -28.61 -16.72
N GLU A 53 17.65 -28.84 -17.33
CA GLU A 53 17.32 -30.08 -18.00
C GLU A 53 18.28 -30.35 -19.17
N GLU A 54 18.62 -29.32 -19.97
CA GLU A 54 19.59 -29.46 -21.05
C GLU A 54 21.01 -29.70 -20.52
N ASN A 55 21.41 -29.05 -19.43
CA ASN A 55 22.66 -29.31 -18.72
C ASN A 55 22.76 -30.77 -18.27
N VAL A 56 21.70 -31.31 -17.69
CA VAL A 56 21.65 -32.71 -17.26
C VAL A 56 21.80 -33.68 -18.47
N LYS A 57 21.17 -33.35 -19.62
CA LYS A 57 21.33 -34.15 -20.87
C LYS A 57 22.76 -34.11 -21.35
N ILE A 58 23.43 -32.96 -21.32
CA ILE A 58 24.84 -32.83 -21.72
C ILE A 58 25.75 -33.66 -20.78
N MET A 59 25.54 -33.54 -19.46
CA MET A 59 26.30 -34.34 -18.47
C MET A 59 26.12 -35.84 -18.66
N LYS A 60 24.89 -36.31 -18.96
CA LYS A 60 24.63 -37.71 -19.29
C LYS A 60 25.39 -38.16 -20.55
N ARG A 61 25.44 -37.31 -21.58
CA ARG A 61 26.22 -37.60 -22.82
C ARG A 61 27.71 -37.67 -22.52
N LEU A 62 28.25 -36.74 -21.74
CA LEU A 62 29.65 -36.74 -21.31
C LEU A 62 29.99 -37.99 -20.51
N LEU A 63 29.12 -38.41 -19.58
CA LEU A 63 29.29 -39.66 -18.83
C LEU A 63 29.32 -40.87 -19.75
N LEU A 64 28.41 -40.93 -20.73
CA LEU A 64 28.38 -42.04 -21.73
C LEU A 64 29.66 -42.06 -22.54
N LEU A 65 30.20 -40.92 -22.97
CA LEU A 65 31.47 -40.83 -23.72
C LEU A 65 32.65 -41.32 -22.88
N LEU A 66 32.71 -40.98 -21.60
CA LEU A 66 33.73 -41.47 -20.67
C LEU A 66 33.66 -43.00 -20.50
N GLN A 67 32.43 -43.52 -20.31
CA GLN A 67 32.23 -44.96 -20.19
C GLN A 67 32.64 -45.71 -21.48
N LEU A 68 32.29 -45.15 -22.63
CA LEU A 68 32.67 -45.70 -23.91
C LEU A 68 34.19 -45.67 -24.13
N GLY A 69 34.86 -44.56 -23.76
CA GLY A 69 36.31 -44.43 -23.82
C GLY A 69 37.04 -45.45 -22.94
N LEU A 70 36.52 -45.69 -21.73
CA LEU A 70 37.03 -46.74 -20.85
C LEU A 70 36.83 -48.13 -21.42
N TYR A 71 35.73 -48.40 -22.13
CA TYR A 71 35.43 -49.68 -22.76
C TYR A 71 36.32 -49.94 -24.00
N LEU A 72 36.57 -48.90 -24.81
CA LEU A 72 37.36 -49.02 -26.05
C LEU A 72 38.89 -49.08 -25.83
N ASP A 73 39.39 -48.46 -24.77
CA ASP A 73 40.83 -48.47 -24.43
C ASP A 73 41.01 -48.79 -22.91
N PRO A 74 40.71 -50.02 -22.51
CA PRO A 74 40.82 -50.44 -21.12
C PRO A 74 42.28 -50.42 -20.66
N VAL A 75 42.52 -49.69 -19.56
CA VAL A 75 43.82 -49.66 -18.91
C VAL A 75 43.89 -50.81 -17.90
N ASP A 76 44.73 -51.80 -18.21
CA ASP A 76 45.03 -52.90 -17.30
C ASP A 76 45.88 -52.38 -16.13
N PRO A 77 45.38 -52.48 -14.88
CA PRO A 77 46.12 -51.98 -13.71
C PRO A 77 47.52 -52.56 -13.56
N GLU A 78 47.72 -53.76 -14.01
CA GLU A 78 49.05 -54.43 -13.97
C GLU A 78 50.03 -53.85 -14.98
N LYS A 79 49.51 -53.25 -16.08
CA LYS A 79 50.33 -52.64 -17.15
C LYS A 79 50.63 -51.15 -16.89
N ILE A 80 50.20 -50.58 -15.81
CA ILE A 80 50.51 -49.16 -15.44
C ILE A 80 52.02 -48.96 -15.26
N LYS A 81 52.80 -50.03 -15.05
CA LYS A 81 54.27 -50.00 -15.01
C LYS A 81 54.88 -49.72 -16.38
N ASP A 82 54.14 -49.91 -17.45
CA ASP A 82 54.55 -49.52 -18.79
C ASP A 82 54.40 -47.99 -18.96
N PRO A 83 55.47 -47.27 -19.37
CA PRO A 83 55.44 -45.79 -19.50
C PRO A 83 54.42 -45.32 -20.52
N VAL A 84 54.09 -46.07 -21.57
CA VAL A 84 53.14 -45.72 -22.61
C VAL A 84 51.69 -45.82 -22.05
N ALA A 85 51.42 -46.90 -21.31
CA ALA A 85 50.15 -47.12 -20.69
C ALA A 85 49.87 -46.04 -19.62
N ALA A 86 50.86 -45.67 -18.81
CA ALA A 86 50.80 -44.60 -17.83
C ALA A 86 50.55 -43.22 -18.48
N TYR A 87 51.23 -42.93 -19.59
CA TYR A 87 51.04 -41.71 -20.37
C TYR A 87 49.62 -41.61 -20.96
N LYS A 88 49.08 -42.66 -21.53
CA LYS A 88 47.72 -42.72 -22.07
C LYS A 88 46.68 -42.47 -21.00
N LEU A 89 46.79 -43.07 -19.81
CA LEU A 89 45.91 -42.86 -18.69
C LEU A 89 45.96 -41.41 -18.23
N LEU A 90 47.16 -40.87 -18.05
CA LEU A 90 47.33 -39.46 -17.56
C LEU A 90 46.77 -38.47 -18.55
N ARG A 91 46.99 -38.67 -19.85
CA ARG A 91 46.44 -37.85 -20.94
C ARG A 91 44.90 -37.86 -20.94
N ARG A 92 44.28 -39.04 -20.83
CA ARG A 92 42.83 -39.23 -20.80
C ARG A 92 42.22 -38.52 -19.58
N VAL A 93 42.71 -38.81 -18.38
CA VAL A 93 42.21 -38.20 -17.16
C VAL A 93 42.29 -36.66 -17.21
N ARG A 94 43.46 -36.15 -17.66
CA ARG A 94 43.64 -34.68 -17.71
C ARG A 94 42.77 -34.01 -18.76
N ALA A 95 42.61 -34.59 -19.94
CA ALA A 95 41.84 -33.96 -21.02
C ALA A 95 40.33 -34.06 -20.81
N GLU A 96 39.84 -35.26 -20.45
CA GLU A 96 38.41 -35.52 -20.38
C GLU A 96 37.78 -35.00 -19.10
N TRP A 97 38.43 -35.20 -17.93
CA TRP A 97 37.93 -34.68 -16.66
C TRP A 97 38.03 -33.16 -16.54
N LYS A 98 39.05 -32.57 -17.17
CA LYS A 98 39.11 -31.10 -17.22
C LYS A 98 37.88 -30.49 -17.89
N ASN A 99 37.45 -31.05 -19.03
CA ASN A 99 36.26 -30.57 -19.74
C ASN A 99 35.00 -30.70 -18.89
N ILE A 100 34.88 -31.74 -18.06
CA ILE A 100 33.74 -31.92 -17.15
C ILE A 100 33.79 -30.90 -16.01
N VAL A 101 34.95 -30.70 -15.41
CA VAL A 101 35.14 -29.73 -14.35
C VAL A 101 34.81 -28.31 -14.86
N ASP A 102 35.37 -27.93 -16.01
CA ASP A 102 35.11 -26.62 -16.64
C ASP A 102 33.59 -26.41 -16.92
N TYR A 103 32.92 -27.49 -17.39
CA TYR A 103 31.48 -27.45 -17.67
C TYR A 103 30.62 -27.33 -16.40
N THR A 104 30.94 -28.09 -15.35
CA THR A 104 30.18 -28.08 -14.07
C THR A 104 30.41 -26.84 -13.24
N GLN A 105 31.48 -26.08 -13.49
CA GLN A 105 31.74 -24.78 -12.84
C GLN A 105 30.91 -23.64 -13.42
N GLN A 106 30.33 -23.77 -14.60
CA GLN A 106 29.41 -22.80 -15.21
C GLN A 106 27.99 -23.00 -14.68
N SER A 107 27.77 -22.65 -13.41
CA SER A 107 26.46 -22.83 -12.77
C SER A 107 25.46 -21.77 -13.22
N LEU A 108 24.36 -22.18 -13.84
CA LEU A 108 23.18 -21.33 -14.11
C LEU A 108 22.50 -20.85 -12.83
N TYR A 109 22.73 -21.52 -11.70
CA TYR A 109 22.21 -21.15 -10.40
C TYR A 109 22.65 -19.74 -9.98
N GLN A 110 23.89 -19.34 -10.21
CA GLN A 110 24.38 -18.00 -9.90
C GLN A 110 23.63 -16.93 -10.70
N LEU A 111 23.32 -17.24 -11.97
CA LEU A 111 22.57 -16.35 -12.85
C LEU A 111 21.13 -16.17 -12.34
N TYR A 112 20.47 -17.27 -11.96
CA TYR A 112 19.11 -17.24 -11.39
C TYR A 112 19.08 -16.52 -10.03
N GLN A 113 20.07 -16.74 -9.17
CA GLN A 113 20.21 -16.00 -7.91
C GLN A 113 20.36 -14.49 -8.13
N THR A 114 21.06 -14.08 -9.19
CA THR A 114 21.15 -12.67 -9.54
C THR A 114 19.77 -12.08 -9.88
N VAL A 115 18.96 -12.81 -10.68
CA VAL A 115 17.58 -12.38 -10.99
C VAL A 115 16.75 -12.24 -9.71
N LEU A 116 16.80 -13.23 -8.81
CA LEU A 116 16.07 -13.18 -7.54
C LEU A 116 16.51 -12.01 -6.64
N THR A 117 17.78 -11.61 -6.72
CA THR A 117 18.30 -10.47 -5.94
C THR A 117 17.73 -9.13 -6.43
N TYR A 118 17.42 -9.02 -7.72
CA TYR A 118 16.79 -7.83 -8.31
C TYR A 118 15.26 -7.84 -8.23
N ALA A 119 14.63 -8.99 -8.02
CA ALA A 119 13.19 -9.09 -7.84
C ALA A 119 12.79 -8.48 -6.49
N GLN A 120 11.83 -7.57 -6.53
CA GLN A 120 11.25 -6.99 -5.31
C GLN A 120 10.24 -7.96 -4.70
N ILE A 121 10.72 -8.87 -3.85
CA ILE A 121 9.85 -9.81 -3.14
C ILE A 121 9.27 -9.11 -1.90
N PRO A 122 7.92 -9.08 -1.74
CA PRO A 122 7.29 -8.48 -0.56
C PRO A 122 7.82 -9.08 0.74
N GLN A 123 8.01 -8.22 1.72
CA GLN A 123 8.48 -8.60 3.05
C GLN A 123 7.29 -9.00 3.95
N PRO A 124 7.49 -9.72 5.07
CA PRO A 124 6.42 -10.02 6.02
C PRO A 124 5.64 -8.79 6.47
N GLU A 125 6.33 -7.65 6.62
CA GLU A 125 5.76 -6.36 7.01
C GLU A 125 4.76 -5.81 5.98
N ASP A 126 4.92 -6.13 4.70
CA ASP A 126 3.95 -5.79 3.65
C ASP A 126 2.63 -6.53 3.85
N LEU A 127 2.69 -7.81 4.21
CA LEU A 127 1.51 -8.62 4.46
C LEU A 127 0.78 -8.14 5.72
N ASP A 128 1.51 -7.85 6.79
CA ASP A 128 0.96 -7.27 8.02
C ASP A 128 0.34 -5.90 7.76
N GLY A 129 1.00 -5.06 6.96
CA GLY A 129 0.49 -3.75 6.54
C GLY A 129 -0.79 -3.84 5.71
N ALA A 130 -0.89 -4.81 4.81
CA ALA A 130 -2.10 -5.09 4.05
C ALA A 130 -3.24 -5.56 4.96
N ALA A 131 -2.97 -6.47 5.90
CA ALA A 131 -3.93 -6.91 6.91
C ALA A 131 -4.43 -5.73 7.77
N SER A 132 -3.53 -4.86 8.24
CA SER A 132 -3.88 -3.61 8.94
C SER A 132 -4.76 -2.70 8.07
N GLY A 133 -4.54 -2.69 6.75
CA GLY A 133 -5.41 -2.00 5.78
C GLY A 133 -6.84 -2.54 5.80
N LEU A 134 -7.03 -3.87 5.76
CA LEU A 134 -8.36 -4.51 5.83
C LEU A 134 -9.06 -4.22 7.17
N ILE A 135 -8.33 -4.27 8.28
CA ILE A 135 -8.85 -3.96 9.62
C ILE A 135 -9.32 -2.50 9.68
N ARG A 136 -8.56 -1.58 9.10
CA ARG A 136 -8.91 -0.16 9.01
C ARG A 136 -10.17 0.08 8.20
N LEU A 137 -10.33 -0.62 7.07
CA LEU A 137 -11.56 -0.57 6.27
C LEU A 137 -12.75 -1.08 7.06
N GLN A 138 -12.57 -2.19 7.79
CA GLN A 138 -13.59 -2.74 8.68
C GLN A 138 -14.02 -1.72 9.74
N GLU A 139 -13.07 -1.06 10.39
CA GLU A 139 -13.31 -0.08 11.45
C GLU A 139 -14.06 1.16 10.91
N ILE A 140 -13.50 1.81 9.88
CA ILE A 140 -14.03 3.07 9.36
C ILE A 140 -15.39 2.89 8.70
N TYR A 141 -15.58 1.85 7.89
CA TYR A 141 -16.81 1.60 7.14
C TYR A 141 -17.79 0.67 7.85
N LYS A 142 -17.50 0.25 9.10
CA LYS A 142 -18.30 -0.68 9.91
C LYS A 142 -18.65 -1.97 9.17
N LEU A 143 -17.66 -2.53 8.48
CA LEU A 143 -17.82 -3.75 7.69
C LEU A 143 -17.55 -4.99 8.55
N TYR A 144 -18.23 -6.09 8.17
CA TYR A 144 -17.91 -7.41 8.70
C TYR A 144 -16.99 -8.15 7.71
N PRO A 145 -16.22 -9.17 8.14
CA PRO A 145 -15.34 -9.92 7.26
C PRO A 145 -16.01 -10.37 5.96
N HIS A 146 -17.24 -10.90 6.02
CA HIS A 146 -18.00 -11.34 4.85
C HIS A 146 -18.38 -10.21 3.87
N ASN A 147 -18.49 -8.96 4.34
CA ASN A 147 -18.75 -7.82 3.45
C ASN A 147 -17.49 -7.45 2.65
N ILE A 148 -16.33 -7.53 3.30
CA ILE A 148 -15.02 -7.24 2.67
C ILE A 148 -14.67 -8.35 1.67
N THR A 149 -14.96 -9.61 2.01
CA THR A 149 -14.62 -10.79 1.22
C THR A 149 -15.76 -11.27 0.30
N LYS A 150 -16.72 -10.40 -0.01
CA LYS A 150 -17.90 -10.77 -0.80
C LYS A 150 -17.57 -11.24 -2.21
N GLU A 151 -16.62 -10.59 -2.86
CA GLU A 151 -16.22 -10.88 -4.24
C GLU A 151 -15.06 -11.87 -4.29
N ILE A 152 -14.09 -11.73 -3.38
CA ILE A 152 -12.90 -12.57 -3.27
C ILE A 152 -12.84 -13.09 -1.83
N SER A 153 -13.00 -14.39 -1.64
CA SER A 153 -12.97 -15.01 -0.31
C SER A 153 -11.54 -15.24 0.16
N LEU A 154 -11.31 -15.07 1.46
CA LEU A 154 -10.10 -15.53 2.12
C LEU A 154 -10.27 -16.97 2.62
N ASN A 155 -9.21 -17.75 2.59
CA ASN A 155 -9.17 -19.06 3.23
C ASN A 155 -8.98 -18.94 4.76
N ALA A 156 -8.94 -20.08 5.47
CA ALA A 156 -8.84 -20.08 6.92
C ALA A 156 -7.54 -19.47 7.43
N ASP A 157 -6.41 -19.78 6.79
CA ASP A 157 -5.08 -19.30 7.21
C ASP A 157 -4.90 -17.80 6.95
N GLU A 158 -5.39 -17.30 5.81
CA GLU A 158 -5.41 -15.88 5.47
C GLU A 158 -6.27 -15.08 6.46
N ALA A 159 -7.47 -15.57 6.75
CA ALA A 159 -8.36 -14.92 7.71
C ALA A 159 -7.80 -14.98 9.14
N TYR A 160 -7.14 -16.08 9.51
CA TYR A 160 -6.42 -16.19 10.78
C TYR A 160 -5.32 -15.12 10.88
N HIS A 161 -4.54 -14.93 9.81
CA HIS A 161 -3.48 -13.92 9.79
C HIS A 161 -4.05 -12.51 10.00
N VAL A 162 -5.11 -12.12 9.30
CA VAL A 162 -5.77 -10.80 9.51
C VAL A 162 -6.27 -10.68 10.96
N GLY A 163 -6.89 -11.72 11.52
CA GLY A 163 -7.32 -11.76 12.92
C GLY A 163 -6.17 -11.61 13.89
N PHE A 164 -5.02 -12.23 13.61
CA PHE A 164 -3.83 -12.16 14.45
C PHE A 164 -3.20 -10.76 14.45
N VAL A 165 -3.11 -10.10 13.29
CA VAL A 165 -2.68 -8.70 13.19
C VAL A 165 -3.63 -7.78 13.96
N ALA A 166 -4.96 -7.97 13.82
CA ALA A 166 -5.95 -7.22 14.57
C ALA A 166 -5.79 -7.40 16.09
N TYR A 167 -5.49 -8.63 16.54
CA TYR A 167 -5.23 -8.92 17.95
C TYR A 167 -4.00 -8.18 18.47
N ASN A 168 -2.91 -8.16 17.72
CA ASN A 168 -1.68 -7.46 18.06
C ASN A 168 -1.84 -5.93 18.06
N GLU A 169 -2.73 -5.41 17.22
CA GLU A 169 -3.13 -3.98 17.20
C GLU A 169 -4.15 -3.62 18.28
N HIS A 170 -4.46 -4.54 19.19
CA HIS A 170 -5.45 -4.36 20.26
C HIS A 170 -6.90 -4.11 19.76
N LYS A 171 -7.21 -4.46 18.52
CA LYS A 171 -8.52 -4.39 17.90
C LYS A 171 -9.29 -5.71 18.13
N PHE A 172 -9.50 -6.05 19.41
CA PHE A 172 -9.93 -7.39 19.83
C PHE A 172 -11.28 -7.82 19.28
N GLN A 173 -12.24 -6.90 19.10
CA GLN A 173 -13.54 -7.24 18.51
C GLN A 173 -13.38 -7.58 17.02
N HIS A 174 -12.57 -6.84 16.28
CA HIS A 174 -12.26 -7.14 14.87
C HIS A 174 -11.50 -8.47 14.75
N ALA A 175 -10.51 -8.69 15.62
CA ALA A 175 -9.79 -9.97 15.71
C ALA A 175 -10.75 -11.15 15.91
N PHE A 176 -11.67 -11.02 16.85
CA PHE A 176 -12.70 -12.03 17.11
C PHE A 176 -13.53 -12.38 15.86
N LEU A 177 -13.98 -11.36 15.13
CA LEU A 177 -14.77 -11.56 13.90
C LEU A 177 -13.97 -12.26 12.80
N TRP A 178 -12.68 -11.94 12.64
CA TRP A 178 -11.80 -12.60 11.68
C TRP A 178 -11.45 -14.03 12.08
N PHE A 179 -11.23 -14.31 13.37
CA PHE A 179 -11.03 -15.68 13.85
C PHE A 179 -12.30 -16.53 13.70
N LEU A 180 -13.48 -15.92 13.89
CA LEU A 180 -14.75 -16.62 13.66
C LEU A 180 -14.93 -16.95 12.17
N TYR A 181 -14.61 -16.01 11.29
CA TYR A 181 -14.61 -16.21 9.85
C TYR A 181 -13.62 -17.30 9.41
N SER A 182 -12.42 -17.33 10.03
CA SER A 182 -11.43 -18.39 9.81
C SER A 182 -11.92 -19.76 10.26
N LEU A 183 -12.56 -19.84 11.43
CA LEU A 183 -13.10 -21.09 11.97
C LEU A 183 -14.18 -21.70 11.06
N ASP A 184 -15.04 -20.86 10.47
CA ASP A 184 -16.08 -21.27 9.52
C ASP A 184 -15.50 -21.87 8.22
N ARG A 185 -14.26 -21.49 7.86
CA ARG A 185 -13.56 -21.93 6.63
C ARG A 185 -12.46 -22.96 6.87
N LEU A 186 -12.38 -23.47 8.09
CA LEU A 186 -11.36 -24.44 8.45
C LEU A 186 -11.56 -25.75 7.68
N THR A 187 -10.49 -26.23 7.05
CA THR A 187 -10.45 -27.50 6.31
C THR A 187 -9.31 -28.37 6.81
N GLN A 188 -9.28 -29.64 6.39
CA GLN A 188 -8.18 -30.55 6.71
C GLN A 188 -6.82 -30.13 6.08
N TYR A 189 -6.83 -29.21 5.11
CA TYR A 189 -5.62 -28.70 4.44
C TYR A 189 -5.15 -27.37 5.03
N SER A 190 -5.87 -26.82 6.01
CA SER A 190 -5.46 -25.56 6.67
C SER A 190 -4.28 -25.80 7.59
N ASN A 191 -3.31 -24.88 7.59
CA ASN A 191 -2.19 -24.89 8.53
C ASN A 191 -2.62 -24.44 9.94
N THR A 192 -3.66 -23.62 10.03
CA THR A 192 -4.23 -23.15 11.28
C THR A 192 -5.10 -24.26 11.89
N THR A 193 -4.89 -24.54 13.19
CA THR A 193 -5.63 -25.58 13.88
C THR A 193 -6.88 -25.03 14.60
N LYS A 194 -7.85 -25.89 14.82
CA LYS A 194 -9.08 -25.54 15.54
C LYS A 194 -8.80 -25.09 16.97
N GLU A 195 -7.86 -25.73 17.63
CA GLU A 195 -7.43 -25.40 19.01
C GLU A 195 -6.91 -23.98 19.07
N LYS A 196 -6.05 -23.62 18.13
CA LYS A 196 -5.45 -22.28 18.03
C LYS A 196 -6.54 -21.22 17.80
N LEU A 197 -7.51 -21.48 16.92
CA LEU A 197 -8.63 -20.56 16.68
C LEU A 197 -9.51 -20.40 17.93
N LEU A 198 -9.88 -21.50 18.59
CA LEU A 198 -10.68 -21.45 19.82
C LEU A 198 -9.98 -20.67 20.94
N LEU A 199 -8.65 -20.82 21.06
CA LEU A 199 -7.86 -20.05 22.00
C LEU A 199 -7.97 -18.54 21.72
N TYR A 200 -7.68 -18.12 20.50
CA TYR A 200 -7.73 -16.70 20.15
C TYR A 200 -9.14 -16.11 20.16
N LEU A 201 -10.16 -16.89 19.85
CA LEU A 201 -11.57 -16.50 20.05
C LEU A 201 -11.88 -16.24 21.52
N SER A 202 -11.45 -17.14 22.40
CA SER A 202 -11.61 -16.99 23.86
C SER A 202 -10.86 -15.75 24.38
N LEU A 203 -9.59 -15.58 23.99
CA LEU A 203 -8.76 -14.45 24.40
C LEU A 203 -9.31 -13.13 23.89
N SER A 204 -9.68 -13.06 22.62
CA SER A 204 -10.25 -11.85 22.02
C SER A 204 -11.55 -11.46 22.71
N ALA A 205 -12.47 -12.44 22.93
CA ALA A 205 -13.72 -12.21 23.63
C ALA A 205 -13.51 -11.65 25.04
N TYR A 206 -12.55 -12.17 25.79
CA TYR A 206 -12.15 -11.64 27.08
C TYR A 206 -11.67 -10.20 27.00
N ARG A 207 -10.77 -9.91 26.04
CA ARG A 207 -10.14 -8.59 25.88
C ARG A 207 -11.14 -7.49 25.54
N PHE A 208 -12.16 -7.76 24.72
CA PHE A 208 -13.18 -6.74 24.46
C PHE A 208 -14.34 -6.76 25.46
N GLY A 209 -14.31 -7.64 26.46
CA GLY A 209 -15.18 -7.62 27.65
C GLY A 209 -16.33 -8.61 27.66
N SER A 210 -16.47 -9.50 26.67
CA SER A 210 -17.53 -10.52 26.64
C SER A 210 -17.10 -11.81 27.33
N LEU A 211 -17.20 -11.85 28.66
CA LEU A 211 -16.87 -13.03 29.47
C LEU A 211 -17.67 -14.28 29.14
N PRO A 212 -19.00 -14.23 28.88
CA PRO A 212 -19.77 -15.44 28.51
C PRO A 212 -19.21 -16.10 27.26
N VAL A 213 -18.84 -15.33 26.24
CA VAL A 213 -18.30 -15.82 24.98
C VAL A 213 -16.88 -16.35 25.15
N ALA A 214 -16.06 -15.65 25.97
CA ALA A 214 -14.72 -16.14 26.32
C ALA A 214 -14.78 -17.51 27.00
N ILE A 215 -15.72 -17.69 27.95
CA ILE A 215 -15.97 -18.96 28.62
C ILE A 215 -16.46 -20.04 27.64
N TYR A 216 -17.36 -19.69 26.72
CA TYR A 216 -17.89 -20.61 25.72
C TYR A 216 -16.75 -21.20 24.86
N PHE A 217 -15.93 -20.37 24.25
CA PHE A 217 -14.84 -20.83 23.40
C PHE A 217 -13.71 -21.53 24.20
N GLY A 218 -13.39 -21.04 25.40
CA GLY A 218 -12.46 -21.72 26.28
C GLY A 218 -12.95 -23.13 26.69
N GLN A 219 -14.25 -23.31 26.92
CA GLN A 219 -14.83 -24.63 27.21
C GLN A 219 -14.79 -25.54 25.98
N GLN A 220 -15.06 -25.04 24.78
CA GLN A 220 -14.90 -25.80 23.54
C GLN A 220 -13.46 -26.27 23.35
N LEU A 221 -12.47 -25.41 23.65
CA LEU A 221 -11.05 -25.77 23.62
C LEU A 221 -10.73 -26.86 24.63
N LEU A 222 -11.19 -26.73 25.87
CA LEU A 222 -10.99 -27.75 26.92
C LEU A 222 -11.65 -29.10 26.59
N ASN A 223 -12.77 -29.10 25.83
CA ASN A 223 -13.40 -30.32 25.36
C ASN A 223 -12.56 -31.05 24.30
N LEU A 224 -11.75 -30.33 23.52
CA LEU A 224 -10.81 -30.93 22.56
C LEU A 224 -9.53 -31.45 23.24
N ASP A 225 -9.02 -30.72 24.21
CA ASP A 225 -7.86 -31.11 25.02
C ASP A 225 -8.18 -30.98 26.52
N PRO A 226 -8.73 -32.02 27.12
CA PRO A 226 -9.08 -32.04 28.57
C PRO A 226 -7.87 -31.95 29.50
N THR A 227 -6.66 -32.17 28.96
CA THR A 227 -5.42 -32.17 29.76
C THR A 227 -4.77 -30.77 29.83
N ASN A 228 -5.25 -29.79 29.07
CA ASN A 228 -4.70 -28.45 28.98
C ASN A 228 -4.94 -27.64 30.27
N ASP A 229 -3.95 -27.62 31.14
CA ASP A 229 -4.04 -26.94 32.44
C ASP A 229 -4.04 -25.40 32.29
N GLU A 230 -3.42 -24.83 31.26
CA GLU A 230 -3.45 -23.39 31.01
C GLU A 230 -4.89 -22.92 30.72
N VAL A 231 -5.63 -23.66 29.90
CA VAL A 231 -7.02 -23.37 29.59
C VAL A 231 -7.92 -23.52 30.82
N LYS A 232 -7.66 -24.50 31.70
CA LYS A 232 -8.38 -24.65 32.98
C LYS A 232 -8.19 -23.44 33.88
N VAL A 233 -6.96 -22.97 34.03
CA VAL A 233 -6.61 -21.76 34.82
C VAL A 233 -7.32 -20.53 34.22
N LEU A 234 -7.28 -20.37 32.90
CA LEU A 234 -7.92 -19.27 32.20
C LEU A 234 -9.44 -19.25 32.42
N LEU A 235 -10.10 -20.39 32.28
CA LEU A 235 -11.54 -20.53 32.55
C LEU A 235 -11.88 -20.27 34.01
N GLY A 236 -11.05 -20.69 34.95
CA GLY A 236 -11.19 -20.39 36.36
C GLY A 236 -11.15 -18.89 36.65
N LEU A 237 -10.24 -18.16 35.99
CA LEU A 237 -10.16 -16.69 36.05
C LEU A 237 -11.45 -16.04 35.47
N TYR A 238 -11.89 -16.45 34.27
CA TYR A 238 -13.06 -15.88 33.61
C TYR A 238 -14.35 -16.10 34.42
N ARG A 239 -14.53 -17.27 35.03
CA ARG A 239 -15.68 -17.56 35.89
C ARG A 239 -15.71 -16.70 37.14
N ARG A 240 -14.54 -16.43 37.77
CA ARG A 240 -14.44 -15.52 38.93
C ARG A 240 -14.77 -14.07 38.54
N LEU A 241 -14.24 -13.59 37.42
CA LEU A 241 -14.47 -12.24 36.93
C LEU A 241 -15.95 -12.04 36.50
N ARG A 242 -16.62 -13.06 35.98
CA ARG A 242 -18.03 -13.01 35.61
C ARG A 242 -18.94 -12.73 36.80
N LEU A 243 -18.62 -13.22 37.99
CA LEU A 243 -19.39 -12.96 39.21
C LEU A 243 -19.34 -11.48 39.64
N GLN A 244 -18.36 -10.73 39.15
CA GLN A 244 -18.11 -9.32 39.52
C GLN A 244 -18.61 -8.31 38.47
N ARG A 245 -18.99 -8.75 37.27
CA ARG A 245 -19.43 -7.88 36.15
C ARG A 245 -20.90 -8.03 35.85
N THR A 246 -21.59 -6.87 35.69
CA THR A 246 -23.03 -6.80 35.41
C THR A 246 -23.39 -6.51 33.95
N SER A 247 -22.43 -6.10 33.10
CA SER A 247 -22.69 -5.77 31.68
C SER A 247 -21.90 -6.68 30.73
N ASN A 248 -22.56 -7.16 29.67
CA ASN A 248 -21.95 -7.90 28.57
C ASN A 248 -22.09 -7.09 27.29
N PRO A 249 -21.00 -6.67 26.66
CA PRO A 249 -21.07 -6.00 25.36
C PRO A 249 -21.58 -6.99 24.29
N ASP A 250 -22.34 -6.47 23.33
CA ASP A 250 -22.76 -7.23 22.16
C ASP A 250 -21.55 -7.47 21.25
N ILE A 251 -21.17 -8.73 21.09
CA ILE A 251 -20.01 -9.16 20.31
C ILE A 251 -20.15 -8.94 18.81
N PHE A 252 -21.40 -8.93 18.32
CA PHE A 252 -21.68 -8.76 16.90
C PHE A 252 -21.95 -7.30 16.54
N ARG A 253 -22.14 -6.42 17.50
CA ARG A 253 -22.35 -4.99 17.28
C ARG A 253 -21.02 -4.27 17.40
N LEU A 254 -20.44 -3.88 16.26
CA LEU A 254 -19.26 -3.02 16.23
C LEU A 254 -19.53 -1.74 17.01
N ASN A 255 -18.55 -1.28 17.79
CA ASN A 255 -18.67 -0.17 18.71
C ASN A 255 -19.28 1.05 18.02
N ASN A 256 -20.30 1.68 18.60
CA ASN A 256 -21.08 2.75 17.97
C ASN A 256 -20.45 4.15 18.12
N GLU A 257 -19.45 4.29 18.98
CA GLU A 257 -18.73 5.56 19.10
C GLU A 257 -17.87 5.77 17.86
N SER A 258 -18.37 6.57 16.93
CA SER A 258 -17.66 6.95 15.71
C SER A 258 -17.25 8.40 15.81
N SER A 259 -16.00 8.68 15.44
CA SER A 259 -15.54 10.05 15.29
C SER A 259 -16.27 10.74 14.12
N LYS A 260 -16.31 12.08 14.12
CA LYS A 260 -16.83 12.85 12.97
C LYS A 260 -16.12 12.49 11.66
N TYR A 261 -14.83 12.21 11.72
CA TYR A 261 -14.06 11.74 10.59
C TYR A 261 -14.66 10.46 9.98
N GLU A 262 -14.97 9.48 10.82
CA GLU A 262 -15.51 8.20 10.36
C GLU A 262 -16.91 8.32 9.76
N THR A 263 -17.78 9.12 10.40
CA THR A 263 -19.15 9.35 9.90
C THR A 263 -19.16 10.05 8.55
N LEU A 264 -18.25 11.02 8.36
CA LEU A 264 -18.06 11.70 7.07
C LEU A 264 -17.50 10.75 6.00
N CYS A 265 -16.54 9.86 6.34
CA CYS A 265 -16.03 8.87 5.41
C CYS A 265 -17.09 7.89 4.92
N ARG A 266 -18.09 7.60 5.76
CA ARG A 266 -19.25 6.76 5.39
C ARG A 266 -20.36 7.54 4.67
N GLY A 267 -20.27 8.88 4.62
CA GLY A 267 -21.33 9.75 4.06
C GLY A 267 -22.61 9.77 4.92
N GLU A 268 -22.51 9.50 6.23
CA GLU A 268 -23.63 9.51 7.16
C GLU A 268 -24.02 10.94 7.58
N VAL A 269 -23.05 11.85 7.58
CA VAL A 269 -23.20 13.26 7.92
C VAL A 269 -22.59 14.12 6.81
N ASP A 270 -23.32 15.10 6.36
CA ASP A 270 -22.86 16.17 5.47
C ASP A 270 -23.71 17.42 5.79
N GLU A 271 -23.11 18.42 6.41
CA GLU A 271 -23.79 19.67 6.81
C GLU A 271 -24.26 20.52 5.62
N ARG A 272 -23.96 20.10 4.39
CA ARG A 272 -24.49 20.75 3.18
C ARG A 272 -25.99 20.51 3.05
N THR A 273 -26.76 21.11 3.94
CA THR A 273 -28.23 21.06 3.91
C THR A 273 -28.78 21.68 2.63
N SER A 274 -29.96 21.25 2.19
CA SER A 274 -30.61 21.77 0.96
C SER A 274 -30.77 23.33 0.97
N LYS A 275 -30.88 23.95 2.13
CA LYS A 275 -30.92 25.42 2.26
C LYS A 275 -29.55 26.03 2.03
N ARG A 276 -28.48 25.43 2.61
CA ARG A 276 -27.11 25.90 2.49
C ARG A 276 -26.57 25.61 1.07
N GLN A 277 -26.84 24.45 0.52
CA GLN A 277 -26.45 24.10 -0.86
C GLN A 277 -27.04 25.09 -1.89
N ARG A 278 -28.26 25.61 -1.65
CA ARG A 278 -28.84 26.61 -2.55
C ARG A 278 -28.17 28.00 -2.42
N ALA A 279 -27.45 28.26 -1.35
CA ALA A 279 -26.65 29.47 -1.17
C ALA A 279 -25.27 29.37 -1.80
N LEU A 280 -24.77 28.15 -2.04
CA LEU A 280 -23.50 27.90 -2.72
C LEU A 280 -23.65 28.16 -4.22
N SER A 281 -22.58 28.56 -4.89
CA SER A 281 -22.61 28.97 -6.29
C SER A 281 -21.68 28.16 -7.18
N CYS A 282 -22.16 27.92 -8.41
CA CYS A 282 -21.31 27.44 -9.51
C CYS A 282 -21.21 28.53 -10.55
N ARG A 283 -20.00 28.81 -11.03
CA ARG A 283 -19.76 29.89 -11.99
C ARG A 283 -18.54 29.61 -12.88
N TYR A 284 -18.47 30.35 -13.99
CA TYR A 284 -17.22 30.49 -14.72
C TYR A 284 -16.41 31.63 -14.11
N SER A 285 -15.18 31.34 -13.70
CA SER A 285 -14.27 32.31 -13.05
C SER A 285 -13.13 32.69 -13.98
N THR A 286 -12.84 33.97 -14.04
CA THR A 286 -11.70 34.53 -14.78
C THR A 286 -10.48 34.81 -13.90
N GLY A 287 -10.46 34.28 -12.65
CA GLY A 287 -9.37 34.52 -11.72
C GLY A 287 -9.14 36.01 -11.41
N GLY A 288 -10.22 36.76 -11.19
CA GLY A 288 -10.12 38.19 -10.94
C GLY A 288 -9.75 39.05 -12.19
N GLY A 289 -10.03 38.54 -13.39
CA GLY A 289 -9.71 39.24 -14.65
C GLY A 289 -8.35 38.87 -15.24
N ASN A 290 -7.82 37.71 -14.87
CA ASN A 290 -6.57 37.19 -15.46
C ASN A 290 -6.70 37.04 -16.98
N PRO A 291 -5.84 37.68 -17.80
CA PRO A 291 -5.93 37.65 -19.27
C PRO A 291 -5.94 36.22 -19.85
N ARG A 292 -5.28 35.28 -19.21
CA ARG A 292 -5.26 33.87 -19.66
C ARG A 292 -6.60 33.14 -19.43
N LEU A 293 -7.37 33.56 -18.42
CA LEU A 293 -8.65 32.95 -18.05
C LEU A 293 -9.86 33.71 -18.65
N ILE A 294 -9.66 34.90 -19.22
CA ILE A 294 -10.76 35.63 -19.90
C ILE A 294 -11.29 34.83 -21.10
N TYR A 295 -10.39 34.21 -21.86
CA TYR A 295 -10.76 33.41 -23.05
C TYR A 295 -11.12 31.96 -22.72
N ALA A 296 -10.63 31.44 -21.58
CA ALA A 296 -10.86 30.07 -21.12
C ALA A 296 -11.15 30.07 -19.61
N PRO A 297 -12.31 30.59 -19.18
CA PRO A 297 -12.63 30.67 -17.78
C PRO A 297 -12.78 29.29 -17.15
N VAL A 298 -12.35 29.16 -15.88
CA VAL A 298 -12.45 27.91 -15.14
C VAL A 298 -13.84 27.73 -14.54
N LYS A 299 -14.28 26.49 -14.45
CA LYS A 299 -15.52 26.10 -13.79
C LYS A 299 -15.26 26.02 -12.30
N GLU A 300 -15.82 26.95 -11.55
CA GLU A 300 -15.66 27.12 -10.09
C GLU A 300 -16.98 26.77 -9.39
N GLU A 301 -16.88 25.91 -8.37
CA GLU A 301 -17.97 25.50 -7.50
C GLU A 301 -17.57 25.77 -6.06
N VAL A 302 -18.36 26.54 -5.32
CA VAL A 302 -18.16 26.75 -3.89
C VAL A 302 -18.74 25.56 -3.15
N GLU A 303 -17.90 24.75 -2.55
CA GLU A 303 -18.29 23.56 -1.77
C GLU A 303 -18.64 23.95 -0.33
N TRP A 304 -17.99 24.99 0.21
CA TRP A 304 -18.23 25.56 1.53
C TRP A 304 -17.78 27.01 1.59
N ASP A 305 -18.43 27.82 2.41
CA ASP A 305 -18.21 29.27 2.48
C ASP A 305 -17.23 29.72 3.59
N GLU A 306 -17.25 29.08 4.77
CA GLU A 306 -16.37 29.39 5.92
C GLU A 306 -15.90 28.12 6.62
N PRO A 307 -14.64 27.69 6.39
CA PRO A 307 -13.62 28.25 5.49
C PRO A 307 -14.04 28.12 4.01
N GLY A 308 -13.56 29.04 3.18
CA GLY A 308 -13.83 28.96 1.75
C GLY A 308 -13.19 27.73 1.13
N ILE A 309 -14.00 26.72 0.80
CA ILE A 309 -13.56 25.51 0.11
C ILE A 309 -14.13 25.54 -1.30
N ILE A 310 -13.26 25.59 -2.29
CA ILE A 310 -13.64 25.79 -3.71
C ILE A 310 -13.19 24.60 -4.54
N ARG A 311 -14.10 24.05 -5.32
CA ARG A 311 -13.77 23.04 -6.34
C ARG A 311 -13.65 23.70 -7.69
N TYR A 312 -12.58 23.36 -8.39
CA TYR A 312 -12.39 23.71 -9.79
C TYR A 312 -12.52 22.44 -10.64
N HIS A 313 -13.37 22.47 -11.66
CA HIS A 313 -13.59 21.35 -12.55
C HIS A 313 -12.70 21.45 -13.81
N ASP A 314 -12.36 20.29 -14.37
CA ASP A 314 -11.61 20.15 -15.63
C ASP A 314 -10.27 20.93 -15.65
N ILE A 315 -9.57 20.89 -14.51
CA ILE A 315 -8.31 21.64 -14.31
C ILE A 315 -7.11 20.94 -14.93
N ILE A 316 -7.16 19.63 -15.03
CA ILE A 316 -6.09 18.81 -15.58
C ILE A 316 -6.68 17.83 -16.60
N SER A 317 -6.07 17.70 -17.76
CA SER A 317 -6.49 16.79 -18.82
C SER A 317 -6.02 15.34 -18.55
N ASP A 318 -6.68 14.36 -19.17
CA ASP A 318 -6.30 12.95 -19.10
C ASP A 318 -4.85 12.71 -19.52
N ARG A 319 -4.38 13.42 -20.57
CA ARG A 319 -3.00 13.32 -21.04
C ARG A 319 -2.00 13.85 -20.03
N GLU A 320 -2.31 14.95 -19.33
CA GLU A 320 -1.44 15.49 -18.27
C GLU A 320 -1.41 14.52 -17.06
N ILE A 321 -2.56 13.93 -16.70
CA ILE A 321 -2.66 12.91 -15.66
C ILE A 321 -1.79 11.70 -16.02
N GLU A 322 -1.89 11.19 -17.23
CA GLU A 322 -1.10 10.07 -17.71
C GLU A 322 0.41 10.36 -17.61
N ILE A 323 0.85 11.54 -18.06
CA ILE A 323 2.25 11.95 -17.97
C ILE A 323 2.71 12.01 -16.52
N LEU A 324 1.96 12.68 -15.63
CA LEU A 324 2.31 12.78 -14.22
C LEU A 324 2.39 11.39 -13.56
N THR A 325 1.43 10.53 -13.84
CA THR A 325 1.40 9.16 -13.30
C THR A 325 2.61 8.36 -13.76
N ASN A 326 2.93 8.41 -15.07
CA ASN A 326 4.04 7.64 -15.65
C ASN A 326 5.41 8.08 -15.12
N ILE A 327 5.64 9.39 -14.93
CA ILE A 327 6.90 9.87 -14.35
C ILE A 327 7.00 9.63 -12.84
N SER A 328 5.84 9.53 -12.16
CA SER A 328 5.79 9.30 -10.71
C SER A 328 6.01 7.84 -10.32
N ARG A 329 5.45 6.89 -11.07
CA ARG A 329 5.48 5.45 -10.77
C ARG A 329 6.84 4.92 -10.33
N PRO A 330 7.93 5.12 -11.10
CA PRO A 330 9.24 4.59 -10.73
C PRO A 330 9.87 5.31 -9.52
N LEU A 331 9.33 6.46 -9.12
CA LEU A 331 9.88 7.32 -8.07
C LEU A 331 9.04 7.31 -6.79
N LEU A 332 7.91 6.59 -6.79
CA LEU A 332 7.04 6.50 -5.63
C LEU A 332 7.80 5.89 -4.44
N SER A 333 7.74 6.58 -3.32
CA SER A 333 8.29 6.10 -2.05
C SER A 333 7.31 6.38 -0.90
N ARG A 334 7.48 5.71 0.23
CA ARG A 334 6.63 5.87 1.39
C ARG A 334 6.49 7.34 1.78
N SER A 335 5.25 7.86 1.82
CA SER A 335 5.01 9.24 2.21
C SER A 335 5.30 9.44 3.70
N LEU A 336 6.13 10.45 3.99
CA LEU A 336 6.50 10.82 5.35
C LEU A 336 5.53 11.86 5.93
N THR A 337 5.50 11.96 7.26
CA THR A 337 4.95 13.08 8.02
C THR A 337 6.11 13.84 8.68
N THR A 338 5.86 14.97 9.33
CA THR A 338 6.88 15.75 10.07
C THR A 338 7.67 14.91 11.08
N GLY A 339 7.09 13.79 11.57
CA GLY A 339 7.76 12.84 12.47
C GLY A 339 8.35 11.60 11.77
N GLY A 340 8.45 11.56 10.43
CA GLY A 340 8.92 10.40 9.67
C GLY A 340 7.79 9.47 9.20
N VAL A 341 8.09 8.15 9.09
CA VAL A 341 7.09 7.15 8.70
C VAL A 341 6.02 7.04 9.80
N SER A 342 4.76 7.22 9.43
CA SER A 342 3.64 7.19 10.36
C SER A 342 2.51 6.30 9.87
N LYS A 343 1.85 5.59 10.80
CA LYS A 343 0.61 4.84 10.53
C LYS A 343 -0.58 5.76 10.20
N ASN A 344 -0.48 7.06 10.53
CA ASN A 344 -1.52 8.06 10.27
C ASN A 344 -1.63 8.40 8.78
N ARG A 345 -0.57 8.17 8.00
CA ARG A 345 -0.55 8.38 6.55
C ARG A 345 -0.10 7.11 5.85
N THR A 346 -0.99 6.48 5.09
CA THR A 346 -0.71 5.27 4.32
C THR A 346 -0.86 5.58 2.84
N SER A 347 0.23 6.05 2.23
CA SER A 347 0.36 6.36 0.81
C SER A 347 1.82 6.35 0.40
N GLN A 348 2.08 6.25 -0.89
CA GLN A 348 3.37 6.60 -1.48
C GLN A 348 3.27 7.92 -2.23
N GLY A 349 4.37 8.61 -2.38
CA GLY A 349 4.39 9.89 -3.09
C GLY A 349 5.77 10.28 -3.57
N VAL A 350 5.79 11.28 -4.45
CA VAL A 350 7.01 11.87 -5.00
C VAL A 350 6.81 13.36 -5.28
N PHE A 351 7.83 14.15 -5.02
CA PHE A 351 7.87 15.57 -5.39
C PHE A 351 8.41 15.73 -6.81
N LEU A 352 7.57 16.19 -7.73
CA LEU A 352 7.93 16.47 -9.12
C LEU A 352 8.38 17.92 -9.27
N LYS A 353 9.60 18.12 -9.79
CA LYS A 353 10.18 19.44 -10.04
C LYS A 353 9.57 20.11 -11.28
N GLU A 354 9.65 21.44 -11.32
CA GLU A 354 9.12 22.26 -12.43
C GLU A 354 10.04 22.31 -13.66
N ASP A 355 11.12 21.53 -13.68
CA ASP A 355 11.91 21.24 -14.88
C ASP A 355 11.11 20.44 -15.94
N ASN A 356 10.10 19.68 -15.49
CA ASN A 356 9.13 19.06 -16.40
C ASN A 356 8.09 20.09 -16.86
N ILE A 357 7.96 20.23 -18.18
CA ILE A 357 7.07 21.23 -18.81
C ILE A 357 5.58 21.06 -18.41
N VAL A 358 5.12 19.84 -18.14
CA VAL A 358 3.75 19.58 -17.71
C VAL A 358 3.55 20.08 -16.27
N VAL A 359 4.51 19.79 -15.38
CA VAL A 359 4.48 20.26 -13.98
C VAL A 359 4.49 21.79 -13.94
N ALA A 360 5.38 22.43 -14.72
CA ALA A 360 5.46 23.90 -14.81
C ALA A 360 4.15 24.52 -15.32
N ARG A 361 3.49 23.92 -16.32
CA ARG A 361 2.19 24.38 -16.83
C ARG A 361 1.08 24.26 -15.80
N ILE A 362 1.07 23.19 -15.02
CA ILE A 362 0.09 23.00 -13.94
C ILE A 362 0.32 24.03 -12.85
N SER A 363 1.56 24.27 -12.42
CA SER A 363 1.90 25.32 -11.43
C SER A 363 1.47 26.72 -11.92
N GLN A 364 1.71 27.03 -13.18
CA GLN A 364 1.28 28.31 -13.75
C GLN A 364 -0.27 28.42 -13.79
N ARG A 365 -0.96 27.32 -14.13
CA ARG A 365 -2.43 27.28 -14.14
C ARG A 365 -3.00 27.50 -12.72
N ILE A 366 -2.39 26.91 -11.70
CA ILE A 366 -2.73 27.13 -10.30
C ILE A 366 -2.56 28.60 -9.92
N ALA A 367 -1.42 29.22 -10.30
CA ALA A 367 -1.20 30.64 -10.06
C ALA A 367 -2.22 31.53 -10.79
N ASP A 368 -2.58 31.20 -12.02
CA ASP A 368 -3.59 31.96 -12.79
C ASP A 368 -4.99 31.88 -12.16
N ILE A 369 -5.38 30.71 -11.64
CA ILE A 369 -6.69 30.45 -11.01
C ILE A 369 -6.81 31.11 -9.65
N THR A 370 -5.79 30.92 -8.79
CA THR A 370 -5.83 31.37 -7.40
C THR A 370 -5.41 32.84 -7.21
N GLY A 371 -4.72 33.39 -8.22
CA GLY A 371 -4.08 34.71 -8.09
C GLY A 371 -2.81 34.71 -7.22
N LEU A 372 -2.46 33.56 -6.61
CA LEU A 372 -1.29 33.43 -5.75
C LEU A 372 -0.01 33.16 -6.55
N SER A 373 1.14 33.52 -5.99
CA SER A 373 2.44 33.19 -6.54
C SER A 373 2.78 31.72 -6.22
N THR A 374 3.21 30.95 -7.20
CA THR A 374 3.73 29.60 -6.98
C THR A 374 5.26 29.55 -6.90
N LYS A 375 5.95 30.71 -6.92
CA LYS A 375 7.42 30.77 -6.90
C LYS A 375 8.06 30.26 -5.61
N SER A 376 7.37 30.49 -4.47
CA SER A 376 7.77 29.97 -3.15
C SER A 376 7.04 28.69 -2.76
N ALA A 377 6.19 28.17 -3.63
CA ALA A 377 5.44 26.95 -3.37
C ALA A 377 6.33 25.71 -3.41
N GLU A 378 5.94 24.66 -2.70
CA GLU A 378 6.60 23.36 -2.80
C GLU A 378 6.47 22.78 -4.22
N ASN A 379 7.37 21.84 -4.57
CA ASN A 379 7.22 21.04 -5.78
C ASN A 379 5.87 20.30 -5.78
N LEU A 380 5.37 19.96 -6.95
CA LEU A 380 4.10 19.23 -7.06
C LEU A 380 4.24 17.84 -6.44
N PHE A 381 3.51 17.58 -5.36
CA PHE A 381 3.58 16.31 -4.64
C PHE A 381 2.51 15.34 -5.16
N VAL A 382 2.90 14.38 -5.98
CA VAL A 382 2.02 13.34 -6.52
C VAL A 382 1.98 12.15 -5.59
N GLN A 383 0.78 11.63 -5.32
CA GLN A 383 0.57 10.55 -4.35
C GLN A 383 -0.36 9.47 -4.89
N ASN A 384 -0.07 8.22 -4.49
CA ASN A 384 -0.95 7.07 -4.66
C ASN A 384 -1.25 6.42 -3.31
N TYR A 385 -2.50 6.01 -3.11
CA TYR A 385 -2.97 5.38 -1.88
C TYR A 385 -3.14 3.88 -2.07
N GLY A 386 -2.64 3.08 -1.13
CA GLY A 386 -2.71 1.62 -1.15
C GLY A 386 -3.96 1.04 -0.49
N ILE A 387 -3.87 -0.21 -0.05
CA ILE A 387 -4.96 -0.96 0.59
C ILE A 387 -5.41 -0.25 1.88
N GLY A 388 -6.65 0.23 1.91
CA GLY A 388 -7.17 1.03 3.03
C GLY A 388 -6.33 2.29 3.29
N GLY A 389 -5.63 2.78 2.25
CA GLY A 389 -4.77 3.95 2.32
C GLY A 389 -5.53 5.19 2.71
N ARG A 390 -5.01 5.92 3.71
CA ARG A 390 -5.64 7.10 4.30
C ARG A 390 -4.61 8.15 4.70
N TYR A 391 -5.12 9.32 5.03
CA TYR A 391 -4.40 10.31 5.83
C TYR A 391 -5.32 10.83 6.92
N GLU A 392 -4.96 10.60 8.19
CA GLU A 392 -5.76 10.99 9.35
C GLU A 392 -5.96 12.51 9.46
N PRO A 393 -6.94 12.99 10.27
CA PRO A 393 -7.22 14.41 10.41
C PRO A 393 -6.00 15.22 10.85
N HIS A 394 -5.58 16.16 10.00
CA HIS A 394 -4.38 16.99 10.16
C HIS A 394 -4.63 18.41 9.63
N TYR A 395 -3.69 19.30 9.93
CA TYR A 395 -3.56 20.61 9.30
C TYR A 395 -2.40 20.57 8.32
N ASP A 396 -2.49 21.31 7.22
CA ASP A 396 -1.39 21.42 6.25
C ASP A 396 -0.37 22.49 6.66
N GLU A 397 -0.63 23.22 7.73
CA GLU A 397 0.30 24.20 8.26
C GLU A 397 1.65 23.58 8.61
N LEU A 398 2.71 24.36 8.42
CA LEU A 398 4.05 24.10 8.96
C LEU A 398 4.33 25.18 10.01
N ASP A 399 4.84 24.77 11.17
CA ASP A 399 5.34 25.67 12.20
C ASP A 399 6.73 26.23 11.76
N ASP A 400 6.69 27.09 10.75
CA ASP A 400 7.86 27.69 10.10
C ASP A 400 7.56 29.16 9.77
N GLU A 401 8.60 30.00 9.67
CA GLU A 401 8.49 31.43 9.29
C GLU A 401 7.84 31.65 7.92
N ASN A 402 7.81 30.63 7.06
CA ASN A 402 7.16 30.62 5.75
C ASN A 402 6.11 29.51 5.67
N GLY A 403 5.03 29.65 6.43
CA GLY A 403 3.96 28.69 6.54
C GLY A 403 3.23 28.40 5.20
N ARG A 404 2.52 27.29 5.15
CA ARG A 404 1.66 26.93 4.00
C ARG A 404 0.36 27.73 4.06
N ILE A 405 0.27 28.82 3.32
CA ILE A 405 -0.91 29.69 3.31
C ILE A 405 -2.15 29.03 2.68
N ALA A 406 -1.95 28.18 1.68
CA ALA A 406 -3.04 27.52 0.96
C ALA A 406 -2.64 26.17 0.38
N THR A 407 -3.64 25.32 0.22
CA THR A 407 -3.52 23.99 -0.43
C THR A 407 -4.38 23.93 -1.68
N PHE A 408 -3.77 23.41 -2.76
CA PHE A 408 -4.44 23.08 -4.02
C PHE A 408 -4.30 21.58 -4.27
N LEU A 409 -5.38 20.83 -4.04
CA LEU A 409 -5.44 19.36 -4.14
C LEU A 409 -6.10 18.96 -5.46
N ILE A 410 -5.36 18.32 -6.35
CA ILE A 410 -5.86 17.83 -7.66
C ILE A 410 -6.22 16.35 -7.53
N TYR A 411 -7.41 15.97 -7.97
CA TYR A 411 -7.80 14.57 -8.12
C TYR A 411 -7.44 14.06 -9.53
N MET A 412 -6.52 13.10 -9.58
CA MET A 412 -6.02 12.52 -10.83
C MET A 412 -6.76 11.22 -11.21
N SER A 413 -7.61 10.70 -10.33
CA SER A 413 -8.46 9.53 -10.59
C SER A 413 -9.83 9.70 -9.94
N ASP A 414 -10.81 8.98 -10.48
CA ASP A 414 -12.03 8.68 -9.77
C ASP A 414 -11.78 7.54 -8.78
N VAL A 415 -12.52 7.52 -7.68
CA VAL A 415 -12.48 6.45 -6.69
C VAL A 415 -13.88 5.86 -6.58
N GLU A 416 -13.98 4.54 -6.77
CA GLU A 416 -15.27 3.87 -6.83
C GLU A 416 -16.00 3.93 -5.48
N ILE A 417 -15.30 3.56 -4.38
CA ILE A 417 -15.84 3.60 -3.02
C ILE A 417 -14.76 4.12 -2.05
N GLY A 418 -15.13 5.09 -1.24
CA GLY A 418 -14.23 5.70 -0.26
C GLY A 418 -13.38 6.81 -0.83
N GLY A 419 -12.22 7.06 -0.22
CA GLY A 419 -11.21 8.02 -0.70
C GLY A 419 -11.63 9.50 -0.65
N ALA A 420 -12.74 9.87 -0.01
CA ALA A 420 -13.17 11.27 0.12
C ALA A 420 -12.12 12.11 0.86
N THR A 421 -12.08 13.41 0.55
CA THR A 421 -11.42 14.42 1.39
C THR A 421 -12.46 15.03 2.29
N VAL A 422 -12.27 14.97 3.60
CA VAL A 422 -13.26 15.41 4.59
C VAL A 422 -12.71 16.50 5.50
N PHE A 423 -13.59 17.39 5.92
CA PHE A 423 -13.31 18.50 6.86
C PHE A 423 -14.15 18.31 8.12
N PRO A 424 -13.65 17.60 9.16
CA PRO A 424 -14.46 17.21 10.32
C PRO A 424 -14.95 18.38 11.17
N GLN A 425 -14.32 19.55 11.10
CA GLN A 425 -14.75 20.71 11.88
C GLN A 425 -16.02 21.38 11.32
N VAL A 426 -16.22 21.25 10.01
CA VAL A 426 -17.37 21.84 9.30
C VAL A 426 -18.29 20.79 8.67
N ASP A 427 -18.07 19.52 8.98
CA ASP A 427 -18.88 18.37 8.56
C ASP A 427 -19.08 18.28 7.04
N VAL A 428 -18.00 18.54 6.26
CA VAL A 428 -18.00 18.50 4.79
C VAL A 428 -17.22 17.29 4.28
N ALA A 429 -17.78 16.58 3.30
CA ALA A 429 -17.17 15.44 2.63
C ALA A 429 -17.15 15.65 1.11
N LEU A 430 -15.94 15.63 0.51
CA LEU A 430 -15.71 15.88 -0.91
C LEU A 430 -15.27 14.60 -1.60
N LYS A 431 -16.11 14.07 -2.49
CA LYS A 431 -15.74 12.90 -3.30
C LYS A 431 -14.69 13.28 -4.33
N PRO A 432 -13.67 12.42 -4.57
CA PRO A 432 -12.75 12.55 -5.69
C PRO A 432 -13.51 12.59 -7.01
N LYS A 433 -13.13 13.52 -7.89
CA LYS A 433 -13.61 13.59 -9.26
C LYS A 433 -12.41 13.85 -10.15
N LYS A 434 -12.08 12.89 -10.99
CA LYS A 434 -10.92 12.97 -11.89
C LYS A 434 -10.93 14.28 -12.69
N GLY A 435 -9.77 14.91 -12.79
CA GLY A 435 -9.59 16.18 -13.49
C GLY A 435 -10.02 17.41 -12.70
N SER A 436 -10.65 17.26 -11.53
CA SER A 436 -11.00 18.38 -10.66
C SER A 436 -9.93 18.65 -9.61
N ALA A 437 -9.98 19.86 -9.02
CA ALA A 437 -9.15 20.24 -7.89
C ALA A 437 -9.97 20.89 -6.79
N VAL A 438 -9.50 20.81 -5.56
CA VAL A 438 -10.07 21.51 -4.40
C VAL A 438 -9.02 22.45 -3.84
N PHE A 439 -9.44 23.66 -3.53
CA PHE A 439 -8.61 24.73 -2.99
C PHE A 439 -9.18 25.25 -1.69
N TRP A 440 -8.32 25.50 -0.72
CA TRP A 440 -8.65 26.20 0.53
C TRP A 440 -7.45 26.96 1.06
N TYR A 441 -7.71 27.99 1.85
CA TYR A 441 -6.68 28.65 2.63
C TYR A 441 -6.50 27.94 3.96
N ASN A 442 -5.25 27.66 4.37
CA ASN A 442 -4.91 27.05 5.65
C ASN A 442 -4.85 28.09 6.78
N LEU A 443 -4.58 29.35 6.41
CA LEU A 443 -4.40 30.46 7.34
C LEU A 443 -5.45 31.54 7.11
N HIS A 444 -5.85 32.22 8.18
CA HIS A 444 -6.56 33.49 8.10
C HIS A 444 -5.66 34.59 7.50
N LYS A 445 -6.24 35.76 7.16
CA LYS A 445 -5.44 36.89 6.62
C LYS A 445 -4.48 37.51 7.66
N ASN A 446 -4.68 37.25 8.94
CA ASN A 446 -3.77 37.67 10.02
C ASN A 446 -2.59 36.71 10.25
N GLY A 447 -2.48 35.63 9.46
CA GLY A 447 -1.42 34.61 9.55
C GLY A 447 -1.73 33.49 10.55
N ASN A 448 -2.81 33.54 11.32
CA ASN A 448 -3.19 32.45 12.22
C ASN A 448 -3.80 31.28 11.44
N VAL A 449 -3.60 30.06 11.95
CA VAL A 449 -4.21 28.85 11.39
C VAL A 449 -5.73 28.92 11.47
N ASP A 450 -6.39 28.64 10.36
CA ASP A 450 -7.83 28.41 10.38
C ASP A 450 -8.12 26.97 10.86
N LEU A 451 -8.53 26.85 12.10
CA LEU A 451 -8.81 25.57 12.74
C LEU A 451 -9.94 24.78 12.06
N ASN A 452 -10.79 25.45 11.28
CA ASN A 452 -11.86 24.81 10.52
C ASN A 452 -11.35 24.08 9.27
N THR A 453 -10.10 24.31 8.86
CA THR A 453 -9.46 23.64 7.72
C THR A 453 -8.83 22.30 8.08
N LYS A 454 -8.99 21.81 9.31
CA LYS A 454 -8.60 20.46 9.66
C LYS A 454 -9.26 19.48 8.71
N HIS A 455 -8.45 18.72 7.98
CA HIS A 455 -8.95 17.82 6.93
C HIS A 455 -8.29 16.45 6.97
N ALA A 456 -8.89 15.51 6.25
CA ALA A 456 -8.40 14.13 6.20
C ALA A 456 -8.71 13.48 4.86
N GLY A 457 -7.90 12.48 4.50
CA GLY A 457 -8.20 11.56 3.40
C GLY A 457 -8.81 10.27 3.92
N CYS A 458 -10.05 9.99 3.55
CA CYS A 458 -10.72 8.73 3.90
C CYS A 458 -10.03 7.52 3.28
N PRO A 459 -10.07 6.35 3.92
CA PRO A 459 -9.55 5.12 3.35
C PRO A 459 -10.18 4.80 2.01
N VAL A 460 -9.36 4.33 1.07
CA VAL A 460 -9.83 3.80 -0.21
C VAL A 460 -10.36 2.40 0.02
N LEU A 461 -11.65 2.19 -0.15
CA LEU A 461 -12.28 0.88 -0.02
C LEU A 461 -12.22 0.11 -1.35
N ARG A 462 -12.51 0.80 -2.47
CA ARG A 462 -12.45 0.22 -3.82
C ARG A 462 -12.02 1.27 -4.83
N GLY A 463 -11.14 0.88 -5.73
CA GLY A 463 -10.57 1.74 -6.76
C GLY A 463 -9.14 2.16 -6.44
N ASN A 464 -8.59 3.04 -7.28
CA ASN A 464 -7.23 3.54 -7.18
C ASN A 464 -7.26 5.06 -7.01
N LYS A 465 -6.70 5.57 -5.92
CA LYS A 465 -6.70 7.01 -5.63
C LYS A 465 -5.33 7.61 -5.93
N TRP A 466 -5.31 8.44 -6.98
CA TRP A 466 -4.20 9.32 -7.31
C TRP A 466 -4.56 10.77 -7.06
N VAL A 467 -3.69 11.51 -6.38
CA VAL A 467 -3.85 12.95 -6.15
C VAL A 467 -2.52 13.66 -6.36
N ALA A 468 -2.59 14.97 -6.60
CA ALA A 468 -1.42 15.84 -6.59
C ALA A 468 -1.69 17.08 -5.74
N ASN A 469 -0.79 17.37 -4.79
CA ASN A 469 -0.88 18.53 -3.91
C ASN A 469 0.12 19.60 -4.35
N LYS A 470 -0.34 20.85 -4.38
CA LYS A 470 0.51 22.03 -4.46
C LYS A 470 0.29 22.86 -3.21
N TRP A 471 1.27 22.89 -2.32
CA TRP A 471 1.27 23.73 -1.14
C TRP A 471 1.91 25.06 -1.47
N ILE A 472 1.14 26.14 -1.25
CA ILE A 472 1.56 27.51 -1.55
C ILE A 472 1.97 28.15 -0.22
N HIS A 473 3.16 28.76 -0.22
CA HIS A 473 3.74 29.39 0.97
C HIS A 473 3.41 30.88 1.05
N GLU A 474 3.60 31.48 2.23
CA GLU A 474 3.29 32.88 2.52
C GLU A 474 4.19 33.86 1.77
N PHE A 475 5.48 33.57 1.66
CA PHE A 475 6.44 34.46 1.02
C PHE A 475 6.08 34.73 -0.44
N GLY A 476 6.03 36.03 -0.80
CA GLY A 476 5.63 36.47 -2.13
C GLY A 476 4.12 36.64 -2.34
N GLN A 477 3.32 36.54 -1.27
CA GLN A 477 1.87 36.74 -1.33
C GLN A 477 1.43 38.11 -0.80
N GLU A 478 2.32 38.94 -0.30
CA GLU A 478 2.06 40.18 0.45
C GLU A 478 1.14 41.15 -0.33
N PHE A 479 1.31 41.24 -1.67
CA PHE A 479 0.49 42.07 -2.54
C PHE A 479 -0.66 41.32 -3.23
N ARG A 480 -0.73 39.99 -3.08
CA ARG A 480 -1.75 39.13 -3.70
C ARG A 480 -2.88 38.80 -2.72
N ARG A 481 -2.51 38.46 -1.50
CA ARG A 481 -3.43 38.27 -0.37
C ARG A 481 -2.98 39.20 0.76
N ARG A 482 -3.55 40.41 0.79
CA ARG A 482 -3.19 41.39 1.82
C ARG A 482 -3.49 40.85 3.21
N CYS A 483 -2.58 41.04 4.15
CA CYS A 483 -2.79 40.69 5.53
C CYS A 483 -3.85 41.60 6.17
N SER A 484 -4.51 41.14 7.22
CA SER A 484 -5.45 41.87 8.03
C SER A 484 -5.05 41.75 9.51
N LEU A 485 -5.32 42.80 10.27
CA LEU A 485 -5.19 42.77 11.72
C LEU A 485 -6.45 42.21 12.40
N SER A 486 -7.52 42.02 11.63
CA SER A 486 -8.75 41.40 12.12
C SER A 486 -8.55 39.89 12.31
N TYR A 487 -9.00 39.40 13.46
CA TYR A 487 -8.96 37.97 13.77
C TYR A 487 -9.92 37.15 12.88
N TRP A 488 -10.94 37.80 12.33
CA TRP A 488 -12.07 37.15 11.64
C TRP A 488 -12.05 37.30 10.11
N GLU A 489 -10.97 37.85 9.54
CA GLU A 489 -10.82 38.04 8.08
C GLU A 489 -9.83 37.08 7.44
#